data_d4523e1d48cb3b1134786449849a2c5c
#
_entry.id   d4523e1d48cb3b1134786449849a2c5c
#
_cell.length_a   1.000
_cell.length_b   1.000
_cell.length_c   1.000
_cell.angle_alpha   90.00
_cell.angle_beta   90.00
_cell.angle_gamma   90.00
#
_symmetry.space_group_name_H-M   'P 1'
#
loop_
_entity.id
_entity.type
_entity.pdbx_description
1 polymer ?
#
loop_
_entity_poly.entity_id
_entity_poly.type
_entity_poly.pdbx_seq_one_letter_code
_entity_poly.pdbx_strand_id
1 'polypeptide(L)'
;MADKYLSIITNFGCHYSCPECIVRNNKLKMTPTDEYSSYMQLEHVLKNECNDCNWVSVSGGGDPLYHWWEHQAWWIGFFSVCKELGRKIELHTSYYDFDHDDGILMFPFEQFDRVVYHLHCAEELYRICRRGKEIVRVVFVVDDSMDEYEVSRISAIVQESDDIDELTFRQYVDENYKETYHLHDLLLAGHKKAWWYVTQCDYNTYYHNGKLYTKYTDIFDSEVVSYEKT
;
A
#
# COMPACT_ATOMS: atom_id res chain seq x y z
N MET A 1 -18.20 -8.26 -11.57
CA MET A 1 -18.26 -6.98 -10.83
C MET A 1 -16.83 -6.44 -10.74
N ALA A 2 -16.63 -5.15 -10.84
CA ALA A 2 -15.31 -4.57 -10.61
C ALA A 2 -14.93 -4.74 -9.13
N ASP A 3 -13.64 -4.91 -8.85
CA ASP A 3 -13.14 -4.99 -7.48
C ASP A 3 -13.31 -3.64 -6.78
N LYS A 4 -13.81 -3.68 -5.55
CA LYS A 4 -13.94 -2.52 -4.67
C LYS A 4 -13.07 -2.71 -3.45
N TYR A 5 -12.34 -1.67 -3.08
CA TYR A 5 -11.34 -1.69 -2.04
C TYR A 5 -11.73 -0.83 -0.84
N LEU A 6 -11.52 -1.35 0.36
CA LEU A 6 -11.35 -0.57 1.57
C LEU A 6 -9.84 -0.50 1.86
N SER A 7 -9.27 0.71 1.84
CA SER A 7 -7.86 0.92 2.14
C SER A 7 -7.67 1.30 3.60
N ILE A 8 -7.14 0.39 4.40
CA ILE A 8 -6.79 0.65 5.80
C ILE A 8 -5.44 1.37 5.81
N ILE A 9 -5.43 2.57 6.38
CA ILE A 9 -4.23 3.37 6.53
C ILE A 9 -3.73 3.21 7.96
N THR A 10 -2.58 2.53 8.10
CA THR A 10 -1.90 2.34 9.38
C THR A 10 -0.79 3.37 9.58
N ASN A 11 -0.47 3.67 10.83
CA ASN A 11 0.70 4.43 11.21
C ASN A 11 1.38 3.74 12.40
N PHE A 12 2.13 2.70 12.10
CA PHE A 12 3.01 1.99 13.05
C PHE A 12 4.43 2.58 13.06
N GLY A 13 4.74 3.46 12.12
CA GLY A 13 6.05 4.02 11.83
C GLY A 13 6.57 3.58 10.46
N CYS A 14 7.84 3.89 10.18
CA CYS A 14 8.45 3.52 8.90
C CYS A 14 9.98 3.39 9.06
N HIS A 15 10.55 2.36 8.46
CA HIS A 15 12.01 2.13 8.41
C HIS A 15 12.66 2.73 7.15
N TYR A 16 11.87 3.21 6.21
CA TYR A 16 12.36 3.79 4.95
C TYR A 16 12.35 5.32 4.95
N SER A 17 13.16 5.87 4.07
CA SER A 17 13.24 7.31 3.77
C SER A 17 13.06 7.55 2.26
N CYS A 18 11.95 7.04 1.70
CA CYS A 18 11.66 7.13 0.28
C CYS A 18 11.68 8.58 -0.21
N PRO A 19 12.36 8.89 -1.32
CA PRO A 19 12.39 10.24 -1.89
C PRO A 19 10.99 10.77 -2.22
N GLU A 20 10.12 9.88 -2.71
CA GLU A 20 8.75 10.15 -3.15
C GLU A 20 7.70 10.03 -2.03
N CYS A 21 8.12 9.95 -0.76
CA CYS A 21 7.20 9.80 0.37
C CYS A 21 6.27 11.00 0.53
N ILE A 22 5.00 10.81 0.19
CA ILE A 22 3.97 11.85 0.27
C ILE A 22 3.80 12.38 1.70
N VAL A 23 3.88 11.52 2.71
CA VAL A 23 3.75 11.89 4.12
C VAL A 23 4.90 12.81 4.54
N ARG A 24 6.14 12.39 4.26
CA ARG A 24 7.33 13.16 4.66
C ARG A 24 7.49 14.45 3.85
N ASN A 25 7.34 14.37 2.52
CA ASN A 25 7.56 15.50 1.64
C ASN A 25 6.55 16.63 1.89
N ASN A 26 5.33 16.27 2.26
CA ASN A 26 4.27 17.23 2.60
C ASN A 26 4.20 17.53 4.11
N LYS A 27 5.14 16.99 4.92
CA LYS A 27 5.18 17.19 6.39
C LYS A 27 3.85 16.82 7.06
N LEU A 28 3.18 15.82 6.53
CA LEU A 28 1.90 15.36 7.04
C LEU A 28 2.09 14.70 8.41
N LYS A 29 1.18 14.99 9.32
CA LYS A 29 1.13 14.35 10.63
C LYS A 29 -0.08 13.44 10.66
N MET A 30 0.16 12.17 10.92
CA MET A 30 -0.87 11.17 11.11
C MET A 30 -0.83 10.67 12.54
N THR A 31 -1.99 10.54 13.17
CA THR A 31 -2.10 9.90 14.48
C THR A 31 -1.59 8.47 14.40
N PRO A 32 -0.87 7.97 15.41
CA PRO A 32 -0.54 6.57 15.53
C PRO A 32 -1.81 5.70 15.44
N THR A 33 -1.69 4.51 14.89
CA THR A 33 -2.81 3.57 14.82
C THR A 33 -3.24 3.19 16.24
N ASP A 34 -4.52 3.44 16.55
CA ASP A 34 -5.16 2.88 17.76
C ASP A 34 -5.45 1.42 17.51
N GLU A 35 -4.58 0.54 18.00
CA GLU A 35 -4.63 -0.89 17.70
C GLU A 35 -5.92 -1.55 18.16
N TYR A 36 -6.45 -1.15 19.28
CA TYR A 36 -7.64 -1.80 19.85
C TYR A 36 -8.91 -1.35 19.13
N SER A 37 -9.19 -0.06 19.06
CA SER A 37 -10.40 0.44 18.42
C SER A 37 -10.38 0.25 16.90
N SER A 38 -9.22 0.28 16.30
CA SER A 38 -9.05 0.16 14.84
C SER A 38 -9.59 -1.15 14.28
N TYR A 39 -9.24 -2.30 14.85
CA TYR A 39 -9.75 -3.58 14.34
C TYR A 39 -11.16 -3.92 14.87
N MET A 40 -11.52 -3.50 16.09
CA MET A 40 -12.86 -3.72 16.64
C MET A 40 -13.96 -3.02 15.83
N GLN A 41 -13.67 -1.82 15.34
CA GLN A 41 -14.60 -1.07 14.50
C GLN A 41 -14.58 -1.51 13.04
N LEU A 42 -13.50 -2.13 12.58
CA LEU A 42 -13.35 -2.62 11.22
C LEU A 42 -14.44 -3.61 10.83
N GLU A 43 -14.79 -4.52 11.73
CA GLU A 43 -15.88 -5.48 11.50
C GLU A 43 -17.22 -4.77 11.24
N HIS A 44 -17.53 -3.75 12.05
CA HIS A 44 -18.75 -2.96 11.87
C HIS A 44 -18.74 -2.25 10.50
N VAL A 45 -17.64 -1.62 10.16
CA VAL A 45 -17.48 -0.90 8.88
C VAL A 45 -17.64 -1.84 7.69
N LEU A 46 -16.98 -2.99 7.71
CA LEU A 46 -17.06 -3.97 6.61
C LEU A 46 -18.43 -4.63 6.49
N LYS A 47 -19.20 -4.73 7.58
CA LYS A 47 -20.56 -5.29 7.56
C LYS A 47 -21.61 -4.29 7.10
N ASN A 48 -21.47 -3.02 7.47
CA ASN A 48 -22.56 -2.05 7.38
C ASN A 48 -22.28 -0.89 6.42
N GLU A 49 -21.04 -0.42 6.31
CA GLU A 49 -20.69 0.79 5.57
C GLU A 49 -19.96 0.49 4.26
N CYS A 50 -19.15 -0.58 4.25
CA CYS A 50 -18.37 -1.06 3.09
C CYS A 50 -18.67 -2.53 2.79
N ASN A 51 -19.94 -2.91 2.84
CA ASN A 51 -20.37 -4.30 2.63
C ASN A 51 -20.14 -4.79 1.19
N ASP A 52 -19.98 -3.90 0.24
CA ASP A 52 -19.69 -4.16 -1.17
C ASP A 52 -18.18 -4.15 -1.51
N CYS A 53 -17.31 -3.81 -0.54
CA CYS A 53 -15.87 -3.94 -0.70
C CYS A 53 -15.47 -5.42 -0.62
N ASN A 54 -14.98 -5.97 -1.72
CA ASN A 54 -14.51 -7.36 -1.77
C ASN A 54 -13.02 -7.50 -1.44
N TRP A 55 -12.27 -6.40 -1.45
CA TRP A 55 -10.88 -6.31 -1.04
C TRP A 55 -10.69 -5.38 0.15
N VAL A 56 -9.79 -5.77 1.05
CA VAL A 56 -9.28 -4.93 2.14
C VAL A 56 -7.76 -4.80 1.95
N SER A 57 -7.31 -3.60 1.65
CA SER A 57 -5.92 -3.28 1.42
C SER A 57 -5.32 -2.63 2.65
N VAL A 58 -4.22 -3.17 3.19
CA VAL A 58 -3.47 -2.55 4.28
C VAL A 58 -2.30 -1.78 3.70
N SER A 59 -2.30 -0.49 3.95
CA SER A 59 -1.27 0.45 3.53
C SER A 59 -0.95 1.39 4.69
N GLY A 60 -0.13 2.40 4.51
CA GLY A 60 0.22 3.24 5.64
C GLY A 60 0.53 4.69 5.37
N GLY A 61 0.50 5.45 6.44
CA GLY A 61 1.24 6.68 6.61
C GLY A 61 2.71 6.42 6.94
N GLY A 62 3.07 5.14 7.05
CA GLY A 62 4.38 4.52 7.15
C GLY A 62 4.37 3.18 6.44
N ASP A 63 5.16 2.22 6.92
CA ASP A 63 5.12 0.84 6.42
C ASP A 63 4.33 -0.05 7.41
N PRO A 64 3.32 -0.80 6.96
CA PRO A 64 2.53 -1.66 7.83
C PRO A 64 3.34 -2.75 8.55
N LEU A 65 4.49 -3.14 8.02
CA LEU A 65 5.36 -4.15 8.62
C LEU A 65 6.41 -3.58 9.58
N TYR A 66 6.45 -2.25 9.77
CA TYR A 66 7.35 -1.65 10.72
C TYR A 66 7.08 -2.16 12.14
N HIS A 67 8.08 -2.82 12.74
CA HIS A 67 8.00 -3.47 14.06
C HIS A 67 6.72 -4.33 14.23
N TRP A 68 6.32 -5.08 13.19
CA TRP A 68 5.06 -5.84 13.15
C TRP A 68 4.84 -6.72 14.39
N TRP A 69 5.92 -7.23 15.00
CA TRP A 69 5.84 -8.07 16.21
C TRP A 69 5.32 -7.32 17.46
N GLU A 70 5.44 -6.00 17.48
CA GLU A 70 4.84 -5.15 18.53
C GLU A 70 3.33 -4.97 18.32
N HIS A 71 2.85 -5.20 17.09
CA HIS A 71 1.48 -4.99 16.64
C HIS A 71 0.72 -6.30 16.36
N GLN A 72 1.20 -7.45 16.91
CA GLN A 72 0.62 -8.77 16.65
C GLN A 72 -0.87 -8.85 16.96
N ALA A 73 -1.32 -8.21 18.04
CA ALA A 73 -2.74 -8.23 18.43
C ALA A 73 -3.62 -7.59 17.35
N TRP A 74 -3.15 -6.49 16.75
CA TRP A 74 -3.85 -5.83 15.66
C TRP A 74 -3.92 -6.75 14.43
N TRP A 75 -2.80 -7.37 14.04
CA TRP A 75 -2.76 -8.27 12.89
C TRP A 75 -3.67 -9.49 13.06
N ILE A 76 -3.68 -10.12 14.23
CA ILE A 76 -4.56 -11.25 14.54
C ILE A 76 -6.02 -10.83 14.42
N GLY A 77 -6.40 -9.69 15.00
CA GLY A 77 -7.74 -9.13 14.89
C GLY A 77 -8.15 -8.83 13.46
N PHE A 78 -7.26 -8.18 12.69
CA PHE A 78 -7.46 -7.87 11.27
C PHE A 78 -7.72 -9.14 10.43
N PHE A 79 -6.85 -10.14 10.52
CA PHE A 79 -7.02 -11.40 9.79
C PHE A 79 -8.31 -12.12 10.17
N SER A 80 -8.65 -12.14 11.46
CA SER A 80 -9.87 -12.78 11.95
C SER A 80 -11.11 -12.14 11.34
N VAL A 81 -11.21 -10.82 11.36
CA VAL A 81 -12.34 -10.06 10.80
C VAL A 81 -12.45 -10.28 9.29
N CYS A 82 -11.35 -10.13 8.55
CA CYS A 82 -11.37 -10.30 7.10
C CYS A 82 -11.75 -11.73 6.68
N LYS A 83 -11.21 -12.73 7.37
CA LYS A 83 -11.50 -14.14 7.12
C LYS A 83 -12.97 -14.48 7.41
N GLU A 84 -13.51 -14.01 8.55
CA GLU A 84 -14.91 -14.23 8.92
C GLU A 84 -15.86 -13.65 7.87
N LEU A 85 -15.53 -12.51 7.31
CA LEU A 85 -16.33 -11.83 6.31
C LEU A 85 -16.01 -12.24 4.86
N GLY A 86 -15.10 -13.19 4.64
CA GLY A 86 -14.71 -13.68 3.33
C GLY A 86 -14.12 -12.59 2.42
N ARG A 87 -13.41 -11.62 3.02
CA ARG A 87 -12.75 -10.55 2.27
C ARG A 87 -11.38 -11.00 1.79
N LYS A 88 -11.02 -10.63 0.58
CA LYS A 88 -9.66 -10.75 0.08
C LYS A 88 -8.80 -9.66 0.72
N ILE A 89 -7.55 -9.99 1.04
CA ILE A 89 -6.66 -9.06 1.71
C ILE A 89 -5.39 -8.82 0.92
N GLU A 90 -4.98 -7.55 0.91
CA GLU A 90 -3.82 -7.04 0.20
C GLU A 90 -2.92 -6.27 1.16
N LEU A 91 -1.62 -6.52 1.10
CA LEU A 91 -0.61 -5.80 1.86
C LEU A 91 0.20 -4.91 0.93
N HIS A 92 0.39 -3.64 1.28
CA HIS A 92 1.36 -2.75 0.67
C HIS A 92 2.54 -2.53 1.61
N THR A 93 3.75 -2.82 1.14
CA THR A 93 4.97 -2.67 1.94
C THR A 93 6.16 -2.34 1.05
N SER A 94 7.16 -1.67 1.62
CA SER A 94 8.49 -1.54 1.01
C SER A 94 9.48 -2.54 1.61
N TYR A 95 9.02 -3.43 2.50
CA TYR A 95 9.88 -4.41 3.15
C TYR A 95 9.99 -5.68 2.29
N TYR A 96 11.05 -5.78 1.50
CA TYR A 96 11.34 -6.90 0.61
C TYR A 96 12.69 -7.56 0.89
N ASP A 97 13.59 -6.87 1.63
CA ASP A 97 14.92 -7.39 1.99
C ASP A 97 14.85 -8.18 3.28
N PHE A 98 14.85 -9.50 3.13
CA PHE A 98 14.72 -10.44 4.25
C PHE A 98 16.07 -10.89 4.82
N ASP A 99 17.19 -10.43 4.25
CA ASP A 99 18.53 -10.81 4.70
C ASP A 99 18.95 -10.04 5.96
N HIS A 100 18.28 -8.94 6.28
CA HIS A 100 18.51 -8.10 7.46
C HIS A 100 17.38 -8.22 8.47
N ASP A 101 16.95 -9.42 8.73
CA ASP A 101 15.70 -9.79 9.34
C ASP A 101 15.56 -9.43 10.82
N ASP A 102 14.65 -8.52 11.10
CA ASP A 102 14.11 -8.23 12.44
C ASP A 102 12.83 -9.07 12.71
N GLY A 103 12.82 -10.36 12.35
CA GLY A 103 11.68 -11.25 12.56
C GLY A 103 10.62 -11.21 11.45
N ILE A 104 10.87 -10.56 10.31
CA ILE A 104 9.92 -10.48 9.19
C ILE A 104 9.62 -11.84 8.57
N LEU A 105 10.56 -12.79 8.64
CA LEU A 105 10.36 -14.17 8.18
C LEU A 105 9.22 -14.88 8.92
N MET A 106 8.89 -14.44 10.12
CA MET A 106 7.81 -14.99 10.94
C MET A 106 6.46 -14.30 10.67
N PHE A 107 6.44 -13.25 9.85
CA PHE A 107 5.20 -12.58 9.47
C PHE A 107 4.37 -13.49 8.57
N PRO A 108 3.06 -13.63 8.80
CA PRO A 108 2.21 -14.62 8.12
C PRO A 108 1.77 -14.14 6.73
N PHE A 109 2.71 -14.04 5.77
CA PHE A 109 2.44 -13.63 4.38
C PHE A 109 1.41 -14.52 3.69
N GLU A 110 1.31 -15.79 4.09
CA GLU A 110 0.34 -16.74 3.55
C GLU A 110 -1.12 -16.40 3.85
N GLN A 111 -1.37 -15.41 4.72
CA GLN A 111 -2.72 -14.92 4.99
C GLN A 111 -3.21 -13.94 3.91
N PHE A 112 -2.32 -13.41 3.08
CA PHE A 112 -2.68 -12.44 2.06
C PHE A 112 -3.00 -13.10 0.72
N ASP A 113 -4.00 -12.53 0.02
CA ASP A 113 -4.30 -12.87 -1.37
C ASP A 113 -3.36 -12.14 -2.34
N ARG A 114 -2.85 -10.96 -1.93
CA ARG A 114 -1.86 -10.18 -2.69
C ARG A 114 -0.89 -9.47 -1.76
N VAL A 115 0.38 -9.46 -2.16
CA VAL A 115 1.42 -8.61 -1.55
C VAL A 115 1.95 -7.66 -2.63
N VAL A 116 1.97 -6.37 -2.30
CA VAL A 116 2.37 -5.27 -3.18
C VAL A 116 3.65 -4.66 -2.63
N TYR A 117 4.76 -4.89 -3.32
CA TYR A 117 6.05 -4.34 -2.95
C TYR A 117 6.29 -3.01 -3.67
N HIS A 118 6.55 -1.95 -2.90
CA HIS A 118 6.93 -0.65 -3.41
C HIS A 118 8.45 -0.58 -3.56
N LEU A 119 8.91 -0.44 -4.79
CA LEU A 119 10.32 -0.48 -5.17
C LEU A 119 10.76 0.86 -5.77
N HIS A 120 12.07 1.14 -5.69
CA HIS A 120 12.65 2.40 -6.13
C HIS A 120 13.53 2.26 -7.39
N CYS A 121 14.08 1.07 -7.64
CA CYS A 121 14.92 0.80 -8.80
C CYS A 121 14.79 -0.66 -9.27
N ALA A 122 15.19 -0.93 -10.52
CA ALA A 122 15.09 -2.25 -11.11
C ALA A 122 15.93 -3.32 -10.40
N GLU A 123 17.03 -2.94 -9.74
CA GLU A 123 17.89 -3.86 -9.00
C GLU A 123 17.17 -4.55 -7.83
N GLU A 124 16.19 -3.88 -7.25
CA GLU A 124 15.42 -4.41 -6.12
C GLU A 124 14.52 -5.58 -6.54
N LEU A 125 14.15 -5.66 -7.82
CA LEU A 125 13.36 -6.77 -8.36
C LEU A 125 14.01 -8.14 -8.12
N TYR A 126 15.35 -8.22 -8.14
CA TYR A 126 16.08 -9.45 -7.92
C TYR A 126 16.03 -9.98 -6.49
N ARG A 127 15.51 -9.18 -5.56
CA ARG A 127 15.33 -9.55 -4.15
C ARG A 127 13.90 -9.98 -3.84
N ILE A 128 12.98 -9.78 -4.77
CA ILE A 128 11.59 -10.19 -4.58
C ILE A 128 11.51 -11.71 -4.62
N CYS A 129 10.89 -12.26 -3.58
CA CYS A 129 10.65 -13.68 -3.44
C CYS A 129 9.21 -13.93 -2.99
N ARG A 130 8.50 -14.79 -3.69
CA ARG A 130 7.15 -15.22 -3.32
C ARG A 130 7.22 -16.06 -2.04
N ARG A 131 6.36 -15.76 -1.07
CA ARG A 131 6.35 -16.42 0.24
C ARG A 131 5.32 -17.55 0.37
N GLY A 132 4.27 -17.51 -0.45
CA GLY A 132 3.18 -18.48 -0.39
C GLY A 132 2.45 -18.61 -1.73
N LYS A 133 1.14 -18.45 -1.68
CA LYS A 133 0.27 -18.54 -2.87
C LYS A 133 -0.30 -17.18 -3.28
N GLU A 134 0.15 -16.13 -2.61
CA GLU A 134 -0.26 -14.77 -2.88
C GLU A 134 0.09 -14.34 -4.31
N ILE A 135 -0.68 -13.40 -4.84
CA ILE A 135 -0.31 -12.65 -6.02
C ILE A 135 0.78 -11.65 -5.61
N VAL A 136 1.92 -11.67 -6.25
CA VAL A 136 3.00 -10.72 -6.01
C VAL A 136 2.91 -9.60 -7.05
N ARG A 137 2.68 -8.38 -6.57
CA ARG A 137 2.69 -7.16 -7.36
C ARG A 137 3.88 -6.30 -6.96
N VAL A 138 4.55 -5.72 -7.94
CA VAL A 138 5.56 -4.68 -7.72
C VAL A 138 5.06 -3.33 -8.22
N VAL A 139 5.40 -2.27 -7.50
CA VAL A 139 4.99 -0.90 -7.81
C VAL A 139 6.21 0.00 -7.86
N PHE A 140 6.32 0.78 -8.93
CA PHE A 140 7.30 1.85 -9.09
C PHE A 140 6.58 3.19 -9.20
N VAL A 141 7.09 4.18 -8.48
CA VAL A 141 6.67 5.58 -8.65
C VAL A 141 7.44 6.19 -9.81
N VAL A 142 6.71 6.80 -10.75
CA VAL A 142 7.27 7.41 -11.94
C VAL A 142 7.45 8.91 -11.70
N ASP A 143 8.68 9.31 -11.45
CA ASP A 143 9.11 10.69 -11.32
C ASP A 143 9.99 11.13 -12.52
N ASP A 144 10.46 12.36 -12.50
CA ASP A 144 11.27 12.93 -13.58
C ASP A 144 12.64 12.25 -13.79
N SER A 145 13.07 11.40 -12.85
CA SER A 145 14.32 10.64 -12.95
C SER A 145 14.19 9.34 -13.74
N MET A 146 12.96 8.82 -13.86
CA MET A 146 12.66 7.60 -14.60
C MET A 146 12.60 7.89 -16.12
N ASP A 147 13.30 7.11 -16.91
CA ASP A 147 13.26 7.21 -18.38
C ASP A 147 12.62 5.97 -19.03
N GLU A 148 12.42 6.03 -20.34
CA GLU A 148 11.84 4.93 -21.14
C GLU A 148 12.68 3.65 -21.06
N TYR A 149 14.01 3.80 -20.93
CA TYR A 149 14.90 2.67 -20.80
C TYR A 149 14.69 1.92 -19.49
N GLU A 150 14.57 2.65 -18.38
CA GLU A 150 14.30 2.05 -17.07
C GLU A 150 12.93 1.38 -17.02
N VAL A 151 11.88 1.98 -17.57
CA VAL A 151 10.56 1.35 -17.74
C VAL A 151 10.66 0.03 -18.49
N SER A 152 11.41 0.03 -19.60
CA SER A 152 11.60 -1.17 -20.42
C SER A 152 12.40 -2.26 -19.68
N ARG A 153 13.44 -1.87 -18.95
CA ARG A 153 14.27 -2.74 -18.14
C ARG A 153 13.49 -3.40 -17.02
N ILE A 154 12.74 -2.62 -16.21
CA ILE A 154 11.84 -3.12 -15.17
C ILE A 154 10.86 -4.13 -15.75
N SER A 155 10.23 -3.77 -16.86
CA SER A 155 9.26 -4.63 -17.53
C SER A 155 9.86 -5.94 -18.02
N ALA A 156 11.08 -5.94 -18.54
CA ALA A 156 11.77 -7.15 -18.99
C ALA A 156 12.08 -8.08 -17.80
N ILE A 157 12.61 -7.54 -16.70
CA ILE A 157 12.93 -8.33 -15.49
C ILE A 157 11.66 -8.97 -14.92
N VAL A 158 10.56 -8.21 -14.80
CA VAL A 158 9.29 -8.74 -14.30
C VAL A 158 8.75 -9.86 -15.18
N GLN A 159 8.90 -9.75 -16.50
CA GLN A 159 8.46 -10.81 -17.42
C GLN A 159 9.22 -12.13 -17.30
N GLU A 160 10.48 -12.04 -16.89
CA GLU A 160 11.36 -13.21 -16.72
C GLU A 160 11.26 -13.80 -15.29
N SER A 161 10.65 -13.09 -14.35
CA SER A 161 10.53 -13.54 -12.97
C SER A 161 9.34 -14.49 -12.79
N ASP A 162 9.59 -15.61 -12.13
CA ASP A 162 8.54 -16.55 -11.69
C ASP A 162 7.89 -16.11 -10.36
N ASP A 163 8.53 -15.21 -9.63
CA ASP A 163 8.08 -14.73 -8.33
C ASP A 163 7.14 -13.51 -8.40
N ILE A 164 7.05 -12.85 -9.57
CA ILE A 164 6.29 -11.61 -9.74
C ILE A 164 5.16 -11.83 -10.76
N ASP A 165 3.91 -11.56 -10.35
CA ASP A 165 2.73 -11.72 -11.20
C ASP A 165 2.29 -10.44 -11.88
N GLU A 166 2.46 -9.28 -11.20
CA GLU A 166 1.89 -8.02 -11.62
C GLU A 166 2.90 -6.87 -11.48
N LEU A 167 2.93 -5.98 -12.46
CA LEU A 167 3.75 -4.77 -12.50
C LEU A 167 2.85 -3.54 -12.54
N THR A 168 3.07 -2.59 -11.64
CA THR A 168 2.35 -1.33 -11.60
C THR A 168 3.31 -0.16 -11.67
N PHE A 169 3.01 0.80 -12.54
CA PHE A 169 3.60 2.12 -12.51
C PHE A 169 2.59 3.12 -11.95
N ARG A 170 3.00 3.93 -10.99
CA ARG A 170 2.18 4.95 -10.36
C ARG A 170 2.80 6.31 -10.56
N GLN A 171 2.00 7.30 -10.99
CA GLN A 171 2.49 8.66 -11.13
C GLN A 171 2.95 9.25 -9.80
N TYR A 172 4.07 9.96 -9.85
CA TYR A 172 4.53 10.77 -8.75
C TYR A 172 3.55 11.92 -8.50
N VAL A 173 3.36 12.23 -7.24
CA VAL A 173 2.52 13.34 -6.77
C VAL A 173 3.40 14.31 -6.03
N ASP A 174 3.42 15.54 -6.49
CA ASP A 174 4.20 16.62 -5.89
C ASP A 174 3.65 17.08 -4.52
N GLU A 175 4.30 18.04 -3.92
CA GLU A 175 3.94 18.66 -2.64
C GLU A 175 2.57 19.38 -2.66
N ASN A 176 1.98 19.62 -3.83
CA ASN A 176 0.67 20.19 -4.02
C ASN A 176 -0.39 19.16 -4.39
N TYR A 177 -0.07 17.87 -4.23
CA TYR A 177 -0.91 16.73 -4.64
C TYR A 177 -1.19 16.70 -6.14
N LYS A 178 -0.28 17.22 -6.96
CA LYS A 178 -0.41 17.28 -8.39
C LYS A 178 0.46 16.22 -9.05
N GLU A 179 -0.13 15.47 -9.98
CA GLU A 179 0.60 14.48 -10.76
C GLU A 179 1.49 15.15 -11.81
N THR A 180 2.70 14.62 -11.99
CA THR A 180 3.65 15.14 -12.97
C THR A 180 3.33 14.68 -14.39
N TYR A 181 2.61 13.56 -14.55
CA TYR A 181 2.29 12.91 -15.82
C TYR A 181 3.53 12.59 -16.68
N HIS A 182 4.67 12.37 -16.02
CA HIS A 182 5.90 11.95 -16.69
C HIS A 182 5.69 10.58 -17.36
N LEU A 183 6.18 10.42 -18.60
CA LEU A 183 6.01 9.22 -19.44
C LEU A 183 4.55 8.73 -19.59
N HIS A 184 3.57 9.61 -19.42
CA HIS A 184 2.14 9.25 -19.35
C HIS A 184 1.70 8.40 -20.54
N ASP A 185 1.97 8.86 -21.77
CA ASP A 185 1.52 8.18 -23.00
C ASP A 185 2.17 6.80 -23.15
N LEU A 186 3.46 6.67 -22.81
CA LEU A 186 4.17 5.40 -22.81
C LEU A 186 3.53 4.42 -21.82
N LEU A 187 3.27 4.87 -20.60
CA LEU A 187 2.71 4.03 -19.54
C LEU A 187 1.26 3.66 -19.79
N LEU A 188 0.48 4.57 -20.35
CA LEU A 188 -0.91 4.31 -20.74
C LEU A 188 -1.01 3.30 -21.89
N ALA A 189 -0.07 3.34 -22.84
CA ALA A 189 0.05 2.39 -23.93
C ALA A 189 0.67 1.05 -23.51
N GLY A 190 1.19 0.95 -22.28
CA GLY A 190 1.76 -0.28 -21.73
C GLY A 190 0.75 -1.44 -21.84
N HIS A 191 1.14 -2.51 -22.52
CA HIS A 191 0.25 -3.55 -23.01
C HIS A 191 0.79 -4.96 -22.76
N LYS A 192 1.74 -5.05 -21.84
CA LYS A 192 2.26 -6.34 -21.43
C LYS A 192 1.34 -6.96 -20.39
N LYS A 193 1.30 -8.30 -20.33
CA LYS A 193 0.53 -9.06 -19.36
C LYS A 193 0.78 -8.51 -17.95
N ALA A 194 -0.30 -8.29 -17.23
CA ALA A 194 -0.28 -7.82 -15.84
C ALA A 194 0.39 -6.44 -15.64
N TRP A 195 0.36 -5.59 -16.64
CA TRP A 195 0.77 -4.20 -16.58
C TRP A 195 -0.36 -3.30 -16.12
N TRP A 196 -0.08 -2.45 -15.14
CA TRP A 196 -1.00 -1.47 -14.60
C TRP A 196 -0.36 -0.09 -14.61
N TYR A 197 -1.13 0.90 -14.99
CA TYR A 197 -0.76 2.29 -14.82
C TYR A 197 -1.80 3.00 -13.98
N VAL A 198 -1.35 3.62 -12.89
CA VAL A 198 -2.23 4.26 -11.89
C VAL A 198 -1.92 5.74 -11.83
N THR A 199 -2.94 6.54 -12.07
CA THR A 199 -2.97 7.96 -11.75
C THR A 199 -3.68 8.17 -10.41
N GLN A 200 -3.52 9.34 -9.80
CA GLN A 200 -4.15 9.63 -8.53
C GLN A 200 -5.64 9.93 -8.75
N CYS A 201 -6.44 8.91 -8.56
CA CYS A 201 -7.89 9.06 -8.47
C CYS A 201 -8.30 8.64 -7.07
N ASP A 202 -9.02 9.48 -6.35
CA ASP A 202 -9.62 9.14 -5.05
C ASP A 202 -10.84 8.24 -5.26
N TYR A 203 -10.61 7.00 -5.68
CA TYR A 203 -11.67 6.01 -5.90
C TYR A 203 -11.75 4.93 -4.82
N ASN A 204 -10.84 4.97 -3.83
CA ASN A 204 -10.88 4.09 -2.68
C ASN A 204 -11.64 4.75 -1.52
N THR A 205 -12.26 3.90 -0.70
CA THR A 205 -12.68 4.31 0.63
C THR A 205 -11.53 4.03 1.59
N TYR A 206 -11.13 5.03 2.37
CA TYR A 206 -10.04 4.92 3.32
C TYR A 206 -10.59 4.73 4.73
N TYR A 207 -9.87 3.94 5.53
CA TYR A 207 -10.19 3.69 6.92
C TYR A 207 -8.97 3.96 7.79
N HIS A 208 -9.14 4.79 8.82
CA HIS A 208 -8.11 5.07 9.81
C HIS A 208 -8.75 5.28 11.18
N ASN A 209 -8.26 4.57 12.21
CA ASN A 209 -8.69 4.69 13.61
C ASN A 209 -10.23 4.74 13.78
N GLY A 210 -10.94 3.81 13.15
CA GLY A 210 -12.40 3.70 13.30
C GLY A 210 -13.22 4.66 12.44
N LYS A 211 -12.60 5.47 11.57
CA LYS A 211 -13.27 6.44 10.71
C LYS A 211 -13.08 6.14 9.24
N LEU A 212 -14.10 6.45 8.44
CA LEU A 212 -14.06 6.38 6.98
C LEU A 212 -13.82 7.75 6.37
N TYR A 213 -13.05 7.74 5.30
CA TYR A 213 -12.70 8.92 4.51
C TYR A 213 -12.86 8.61 3.03
N THR A 214 -13.28 9.60 2.25
CA THR A 214 -13.40 9.49 0.79
C THR A 214 -12.14 9.96 0.06
N LYS A 215 -11.27 10.70 0.74
CA LYS A 215 -9.99 11.18 0.22
C LYS A 215 -8.87 10.87 1.19
N TYR A 216 -7.72 10.52 0.64
CA TYR A 216 -6.52 10.28 1.44
C TYR A 216 -6.08 11.51 2.24
N THR A 217 -6.19 12.69 1.64
CA THR A 217 -5.84 13.97 2.28
C THR A 217 -6.66 14.28 3.53
N ASP A 218 -7.92 13.84 3.57
CA ASP A 218 -8.83 14.14 4.68
C ASP A 218 -8.41 13.42 5.98
N ILE A 219 -7.58 12.37 5.87
CA ILE A 219 -7.03 11.65 7.03
C ILE A 219 -6.12 12.57 7.84
N PHE A 220 -5.39 13.45 7.18
CA PHE A 220 -4.44 14.36 7.83
C PHE A 220 -5.10 15.65 8.30
N ASP A 221 -6.00 16.23 7.50
CA ASP A 221 -6.63 17.52 7.80
C ASP A 221 -7.54 17.46 9.03
N SER A 222 -8.12 16.28 9.33
CA SER A 222 -8.98 16.12 10.50
C SER A 222 -8.25 16.24 11.84
N GLU A 223 -6.91 16.19 11.85
CA GLU A 223 -6.09 16.23 13.05
C GLU A 223 -5.59 17.63 13.40
N VAL A 224 -5.42 18.50 12.39
CA VAL A 224 -4.96 19.88 12.61
C VAL A 224 -6.01 20.71 13.36
N VAL A 225 -7.29 20.40 13.21
CA VAL A 225 -8.38 21.16 13.85
C VAL A 225 -8.55 20.86 15.34
N SER A 226 -8.05 19.74 15.84
CA SER A 226 -8.21 19.37 17.26
C SER A 226 -7.20 20.03 18.22
N TYR A 227 -6.12 20.64 17.72
CA TYR A 227 -5.06 21.24 18.56
C TYR A 227 -5.16 22.76 18.71
N GLU A 228 -6.05 23.44 17.98
CA GLU A 228 -6.26 24.90 18.14
C GLU A 228 -7.40 25.28 19.10
N LYS A 229 -7.96 24.33 19.86
CA LYS A 229 -9.05 24.57 20.81
C LYS A 229 -8.71 24.19 22.25
N THR A 230 -7.49 24.45 22.68
CA THR A 230 -7.18 24.47 24.13
C THR A 230 -6.44 25.74 24.51
#